data_4fe0bf328cbf19979f33091f096a4ebc
#
_entry.id   4fe0bf328cbf19979f33091f096a4ebc
#
_cell.length_a   1.000
_cell.length_b   1.000
_cell.length_c   1.000
_cell.angle_alpha   90.00
_cell.angle_beta   90.00
_cell.angle_gamma   90.00
#
_symmetry.space_group_name_H-M   'P 1'
#
loop_
_entity.id
_entity.type
_entity.pdbx_description
1 polymer ?
#
loop_
_entity_poly.entity_id
_entity_poly.type
_entity_poly.pdbx_seq_one_letter_code
_entity_poly.pdbx_strand_id
1 'polypeptide(L)'
;MFDRPELAIFDLDNTLYDYEIANTSGQAALISFLGEHLGRPELEVSHLLEESRLRVKSRLGSTASSHSRLLYIRDLLIQLNIHTNATFALECEQVFWREYLKKTQLFPGVAELFSLLRLAKTRLVLVTDLSTQIQLRKLAWLGLDKTFELIVTSEEAGGEKNTGLPEAFLRELVPPVAETWSVGDKDWDHIFPNESKFFKKVSGGKLQLLDSNKHQFSDFRELVKEVTF
;
A
#
# COMPACT_ATOMS: atom_id res chain seq x y z
N MET A 1 27.13 5.99 1.88
CA MET A 1 26.84 7.05 0.91
C MET A 1 26.43 6.37 -0.38
N PHE A 2 25.21 6.66 -0.88
CA PHE A 2 24.65 6.00 -2.08
C PHE A 2 24.70 6.94 -3.27
N ASP A 3 25.01 6.36 -4.43
CA ASP A 3 24.86 7.10 -5.69
C ASP A 3 23.41 7.49 -5.89
N ARG A 4 23.21 8.68 -6.40
CA ARG A 4 21.91 9.26 -6.68
C ARG A 4 21.18 8.44 -7.76
N PRO A 5 19.96 7.95 -7.48
CA PRO A 5 19.21 7.21 -8.48
C PRO A 5 18.67 8.14 -9.59
N GLU A 6 18.65 7.65 -10.80
CA GLU A 6 17.92 8.26 -11.92
C GLU A 6 16.42 7.96 -11.81
N LEU A 7 16.07 6.77 -11.28
CA LEU A 7 14.72 6.29 -11.05
C LEU A 7 14.58 5.73 -9.63
N ALA A 8 13.57 6.14 -8.90
CA ALA A 8 13.23 5.58 -7.61
C ALA A 8 11.77 5.10 -7.60
N ILE A 9 11.60 3.81 -7.35
CA ILE A 9 10.33 3.10 -7.34
C ILE A 9 9.95 2.83 -5.89
N PHE A 10 8.77 3.27 -5.49
CA PHE A 10 8.28 3.14 -4.12
C PHE A 10 7.03 2.27 -4.07
N ASP A 11 6.92 1.47 -3.03
CA ASP A 11 5.65 0.96 -2.54
C ASP A 11 4.98 1.99 -1.62
N LEU A 12 3.70 1.78 -1.29
CA LEU A 12 2.92 2.69 -0.46
C LEU A 12 2.63 2.14 0.95
N ASP A 13 1.92 1.01 1.04
CA ASP A 13 1.35 0.49 2.28
C ASP A 13 2.43 -0.18 3.16
N ASN A 14 2.58 0.21 4.43
CA ASN A 14 3.68 -0.16 5.34
C ASN A 14 5.06 0.35 4.92
N THR A 15 5.18 0.99 3.77
CA THR A 15 6.41 1.58 3.28
C THR A 15 6.46 3.08 3.58
N LEU A 16 5.50 3.87 3.11
CA LEU A 16 5.48 5.32 3.30
C LEU A 16 4.70 5.77 4.55
N TYR A 17 3.84 4.92 5.08
CA TYR A 17 3.04 5.13 6.28
C TYR A 17 2.70 3.78 6.95
N ASP A 18 2.19 3.82 8.17
CA ASP A 18 1.80 2.63 8.93
C ASP A 18 0.39 2.17 8.53
N TYR A 19 0.34 1.13 7.68
CA TYR A 19 -0.91 0.52 7.24
C TYR A 19 -1.66 -0.13 8.40
N GLU A 20 -0.97 -0.79 9.34
CA GLU A 20 -1.61 -1.56 10.40
C GLU A 20 -2.39 -0.67 11.37
N ILE A 21 -1.83 0.48 11.76
CA ILE A 21 -2.52 1.47 12.60
C ILE A 21 -3.77 1.99 11.88
N ALA A 22 -3.65 2.34 10.61
CA ALA A 22 -4.76 2.85 9.82
C ALA A 22 -5.85 1.79 9.62
N ASN A 23 -5.45 0.55 9.26
CA ASN A 23 -6.37 -0.57 9.04
C ASN A 23 -7.13 -0.96 10.32
N THR A 24 -6.43 -1.03 11.46
CA THR A 24 -7.05 -1.32 12.76
C THR A 24 -8.12 -0.29 13.11
N SER A 25 -7.84 1.01 12.89
CA SER A 25 -8.82 2.07 13.14
C SER A 25 -10.05 1.96 12.23
N GLY A 26 -9.85 1.70 10.93
CA GLY A 26 -10.94 1.51 9.99
C GLY A 26 -11.78 0.26 10.31
N GLN A 27 -11.14 -0.84 10.69
CA GLN A 27 -11.83 -2.07 11.08
C GLN A 27 -12.66 -1.89 12.35
N ALA A 28 -12.11 -1.26 13.39
CA ALA A 28 -12.84 -1.00 14.62
C ALA A 28 -14.11 -0.19 14.37
N ALA A 29 -14.00 0.88 13.57
CA ALA A 29 -15.15 1.71 13.23
C ALA A 29 -16.21 0.95 12.41
N LEU A 30 -15.78 0.13 11.45
CA LEU A 30 -16.69 -0.69 10.66
C LEU A 30 -17.41 -1.74 11.51
N ILE A 31 -16.68 -2.42 12.41
CA ILE A 31 -17.24 -3.44 13.31
C ILE A 31 -18.29 -2.82 14.22
N SER A 32 -17.99 -1.68 14.84
CA SER A 32 -18.94 -0.96 15.71
C SER A 32 -20.18 -0.53 14.94
N PHE A 33 -20.00 0.07 13.76
CA PHE A 33 -21.10 0.49 12.89
C PHE A 33 -22.02 -0.68 12.48
N LEU A 34 -21.42 -1.80 12.05
CA LEU A 34 -22.17 -3.01 11.71
C LEU A 34 -22.86 -3.62 12.92
N GLY A 35 -22.19 -3.66 14.09
CA GLY A 35 -22.74 -4.18 15.34
C GLY A 35 -24.02 -3.45 15.76
N GLU A 36 -23.99 -2.13 15.73
CA GLU A 36 -25.15 -1.28 16.03
C GLU A 36 -26.31 -1.52 15.04
N HIS A 37 -26.04 -1.52 13.74
CA HIS A 37 -27.07 -1.67 12.70
C HIS A 37 -27.66 -3.08 12.63
N LEU A 38 -26.88 -4.10 12.94
CA LEU A 38 -27.31 -5.50 12.88
C LEU A 38 -27.83 -6.01 14.23
N GLY A 39 -27.69 -5.22 15.30
CA GLY A 39 -28.05 -5.65 16.66
C GLY A 39 -27.22 -6.84 17.14
N ARG A 40 -25.92 -6.90 16.75
CA ARG A 40 -25.01 -8.01 17.08
C ARG A 40 -23.81 -7.53 17.88
N PRO A 41 -23.26 -8.38 18.78
CA PRO A 41 -22.03 -8.06 19.49
C PRO A 41 -20.85 -7.83 18.51
N GLU A 42 -20.01 -6.84 18.81
CA GLU A 42 -18.83 -6.51 17.96
C GLU A 42 -17.89 -7.70 17.74
N LEU A 43 -17.71 -8.57 18.74
CA LEU A 43 -16.90 -9.77 18.61
C LEU A 43 -17.45 -10.73 17.55
N GLU A 44 -18.77 -10.91 17.49
CA GLU A 44 -19.43 -11.73 16.46
C GLU A 44 -19.25 -11.12 15.09
N VAL A 45 -19.48 -9.81 14.96
CA VAL A 45 -19.28 -9.08 13.69
C VAL A 45 -17.84 -9.16 13.21
N SER A 46 -16.87 -9.06 14.12
CA SER A 46 -15.45 -9.19 13.82
C SER A 46 -15.12 -10.57 13.21
N HIS A 47 -15.63 -11.64 13.79
CA HIS A 47 -15.44 -13.00 13.27
C HIS A 47 -16.10 -13.17 11.89
N LEU A 48 -17.34 -12.73 11.73
CA LEU A 48 -18.05 -12.79 10.44
C LEU A 48 -17.35 -12.01 9.34
N LEU A 49 -16.79 -10.84 9.67
CA LEU A 49 -16.04 -10.01 8.72
C LEU A 49 -14.72 -10.68 8.30
N GLU A 50 -14.02 -11.30 9.25
CA GLU A 50 -12.79 -12.05 8.93
C GLU A 50 -13.07 -13.28 8.07
N GLU A 51 -14.12 -14.06 8.37
CA GLU A 51 -14.55 -15.17 7.52
C GLU A 51 -14.90 -14.71 6.11
N SER A 52 -15.61 -13.57 5.99
CA SER A 52 -15.95 -12.97 4.69
C SER A 52 -14.69 -12.55 3.92
N ARG A 53 -13.71 -11.95 4.62
CA ARG A 53 -12.40 -11.63 4.05
C ARG A 53 -11.71 -12.87 3.48
N LEU A 54 -11.67 -13.95 4.24
CA LEU A 54 -11.04 -15.21 3.83
C LEU A 54 -11.75 -15.82 2.60
N ARG A 55 -13.08 -15.84 2.59
CA ARG A 55 -13.86 -16.33 1.45
C ARG A 55 -13.61 -15.52 0.17
N VAL A 56 -13.61 -14.19 0.28
CA VAL A 56 -13.35 -13.30 -0.86
C VAL A 56 -11.93 -13.50 -1.38
N LYS A 57 -10.92 -13.53 -0.49
CA LYS A 57 -9.53 -13.80 -0.88
C LYS A 57 -9.33 -15.15 -1.55
N SER A 58 -9.93 -16.21 -1.00
CA SER A 58 -9.87 -17.54 -1.60
C SER A 58 -10.48 -17.58 -3.00
N ARG A 59 -11.56 -16.84 -3.23
CA ARG A 59 -12.26 -16.79 -4.52
C ARG A 59 -11.54 -15.97 -5.57
N LEU A 60 -10.90 -14.85 -5.17
CA LEU A 60 -10.34 -13.88 -6.09
C LEU A 60 -8.81 -13.96 -6.25
N GLY A 61 -8.13 -14.72 -5.38
CA GLY A 61 -6.68 -14.93 -5.47
C GLY A 61 -5.86 -13.63 -5.35
N SER A 62 -4.71 -13.59 -6.05
CA SER A 62 -3.78 -12.45 -6.05
C SER A 62 -4.23 -11.36 -7.02
N THR A 63 -5.37 -10.77 -6.76
CA THR A 63 -5.94 -9.64 -7.51
C THR A 63 -6.24 -8.45 -6.60
N ALA A 64 -6.26 -7.24 -7.15
CA ALA A 64 -6.64 -6.02 -6.42
C ALA A 64 -8.02 -6.15 -5.74
N SER A 65 -8.97 -6.79 -6.41
CA SER A 65 -10.33 -6.99 -5.89
C SER A 65 -10.38 -7.91 -4.67
N SER A 66 -9.38 -8.78 -4.47
CA SER A 66 -9.31 -9.68 -3.30
C SER A 66 -9.16 -8.91 -1.98
N HIS A 67 -8.77 -7.65 -2.04
CA HIS A 67 -8.60 -6.73 -0.90
C HIS A 67 -9.75 -5.72 -0.75
N SER A 68 -10.82 -5.83 -1.53
CA SER A 68 -11.94 -4.90 -1.49
C SER A 68 -12.74 -5.00 -0.20
N ARG A 69 -12.75 -3.94 0.60
CA ARG A 69 -13.57 -3.83 1.83
C ARG A 69 -15.06 -3.95 1.51
N LEU A 70 -15.49 -3.35 0.40
CA LEU A 70 -16.88 -3.47 -0.05
C LEU A 70 -17.27 -4.92 -0.34
N LEU A 71 -16.38 -5.72 -0.92
CA LEU A 71 -16.66 -7.14 -1.18
C LEU A 71 -16.73 -7.96 0.11
N TYR A 72 -15.91 -7.66 1.12
CA TYR A 72 -16.00 -8.30 2.44
C TYR A 72 -17.34 -7.98 3.13
N ILE A 73 -17.74 -6.71 3.11
CA ILE A 73 -19.01 -6.25 3.65
C ILE A 73 -20.18 -6.94 2.94
N ARG A 74 -20.16 -6.97 1.61
CA ARG A 74 -21.21 -7.63 0.82
C ARG A 74 -21.28 -9.12 1.06
N ASP A 75 -20.15 -9.81 1.16
CA ASP A 75 -20.10 -11.23 1.47
C ASP A 75 -20.70 -11.51 2.86
N LEU A 76 -20.38 -10.70 3.87
CA LEU A 76 -20.97 -10.76 5.22
C LEU A 76 -22.50 -10.61 5.16
N LEU A 77 -23.01 -9.59 4.47
CA LEU A 77 -24.45 -9.36 4.37
C LEU A 77 -25.19 -10.53 3.69
N ILE A 78 -24.57 -11.13 2.65
CA ILE A 78 -25.10 -12.31 1.97
C ILE A 78 -25.17 -13.51 2.93
N GLN A 79 -24.11 -13.77 3.71
CA GLN A 79 -24.09 -14.87 4.69
C GLN A 79 -25.14 -14.70 5.78
N LEU A 80 -25.49 -13.48 6.12
CA LEU A 80 -26.54 -13.18 7.07
C LEU A 80 -27.96 -13.18 6.47
N ASN A 81 -28.10 -13.54 5.17
CA ASN A 81 -29.36 -13.46 4.41
C ASN A 81 -29.99 -12.06 4.44
N ILE A 82 -29.17 -11.02 4.55
CA ILE A 82 -29.62 -9.63 4.48
C ILE A 82 -29.71 -9.25 3.00
N HIS A 83 -30.92 -8.83 2.58
CA HIS A 83 -31.14 -8.37 1.22
C HIS A 83 -30.17 -7.21 0.88
N THR A 84 -29.67 -7.23 -0.35
CA THR A 84 -28.73 -6.22 -0.81
C THR A 84 -29.32 -4.82 -0.69
N ASN A 85 -28.79 -4.04 0.25
CA ASN A 85 -29.00 -2.62 0.35
C ASN A 85 -27.73 -1.92 -0.11
N ALA A 86 -27.75 -1.38 -1.34
CA ALA A 86 -26.58 -0.77 -1.94
C ALA A 86 -26.08 0.43 -1.13
N THR A 87 -27.01 1.26 -0.63
CA THR A 87 -26.68 2.41 0.21
C THR A 87 -25.97 1.98 1.49
N PHE A 88 -26.52 1.00 2.21
CA PHE A 88 -25.93 0.52 3.45
C PHE A 88 -24.52 -0.08 3.24
N ALA A 89 -24.33 -0.87 2.18
CA ALA A 89 -23.01 -1.43 1.88
C ALA A 89 -21.95 -0.34 1.59
N LEU A 90 -22.36 0.71 0.88
CA LEU A 90 -21.47 1.86 0.60
C LEU A 90 -21.22 2.70 1.87
N GLU A 91 -22.21 2.88 2.72
CA GLU A 91 -22.03 3.56 4.03
C GLU A 91 -21.03 2.82 4.92
N CYS A 92 -21.12 1.48 5.01
CA CYS A 92 -20.15 0.66 5.72
C CYS A 92 -18.73 0.88 5.18
N GLU A 93 -18.55 0.85 3.86
CA GLU A 93 -17.24 1.10 3.24
C GLU A 93 -16.74 2.51 3.54
N GLN A 94 -17.62 3.52 3.48
CA GLN A 94 -17.26 4.91 3.80
C GLN A 94 -16.84 5.09 5.26
N VAL A 95 -17.51 4.41 6.20
CA VAL A 95 -17.13 4.41 7.62
C VAL A 95 -15.71 3.87 7.77
N PHE A 96 -15.41 2.72 7.16
CA PHE A 96 -14.06 2.15 7.19
C PHE A 96 -13.02 3.15 6.67
N TRP A 97 -13.18 3.65 5.44
CA TRP A 97 -12.17 4.51 4.81
C TRP A 97 -12.01 5.86 5.50
N ARG A 98 -13.08 6.42 6.04
CA ARG A 98 -13.01 7.68 6.80
C ARG A 98 -12.10 7.55 8.03
N GLU A 99 -12.29 6.50 8.83
CA GLU A 99 -11.50 6.30 10.05
C GLU A 99 -10.08 5.79 9.75
N TYR A 100 -9.93 4.99 8.69
CA TYR A 100 -8.63 4.59 8.16
C TYR A 100 -7.78 5.81 7.79
N LEU A 101 -8.29 6.69 6.94
CA LEU A 101 -7.55 7.84 6.44
C LEU A 101 -7.15 8.81 7.56
N LYS A 102 -7.97 9.01 8.59
CA LYS A 102 -7.63 9.84 9.76
C LYS A 102 -6.34 9.40 10.47
N LYS A 103 -5.98 8.12 10.37
CA LYS A 103 -4.77 7.54 10.97
C LYS A 103 -3.61 7.40 9.99
N THR A 104 -3.82 7.74 8.73
CA THR A 104 -2.80 7.64 7.70
C THR A 104 -1.92 8.89 7.71
N GLN A 105 -0.66 8.72 8.10
CA GLN A 105 0.35 9.78 8.17
C GLN A 105 1.69 9.26 7.66
N LEU A 106 2.38 10.05 6.85
CA LEU A 106 3.72 9.68 6.36
C LEU A 106 4.69 9.42 7.50
N PHE A 107 5.53 8.41 7.32
CA PHE A 107 6.66 8.21 8.23
C PHE A 107 7.61 9.42 8.23
N PRO A 108 8.27 9.70 9.35
CA PRO A 108 9.29 10.74 9.43
C PRO A 108 10.38 10.55 8.38
N GLY A 109 10.79 11.62 7.72
CA GLY A 109 11.82 11.61 6.68
C GLY A 109 11.33 11.33 5.25
N VAL A 110 10.11 10.83 5.05
CA VAL A 110 9.58 10.54 3.69
C VAL A 110 9.49 11.82 2.85
N ALA A 111 8.88 12.87 3.36
CA ALA A 111 8.72 14.13 2.62
C ALA A 111 10.09 14.78 2.32
N GLU A 112 11.03 14.67 3.26
CA GLU A 112 12.40 15.15 3.09
C GLU A 112 13.13 14.36 2.00
N LEU A 113 13.07 13.03 2.02
CA LEU A 113 13.65 12.18 0.98
C LEU A 113 13.09 12.54 -0.40
N PHE A 114 11.77 12.67 -0.55
CA PHE A 114 11.18 13.06 -1.82
C PHE A 114 11.65 14.44 -2.31
N SER A 115 11.81 15.38 -1.39
CA SER A 115 12.35 16.71 -1.72
C SER A 115 13.79 16.63 -2.24
N LEU A 116 14.64 15.82 -1.61
CA LEU A 116 16.02 15.58 -2.04
C LEU A 116 16.09 14.89 -3.40
N LEU A 117 15.32 13.82 -3.60
CA LEU A 117 15.29 13.11 -4.87
C LEU A 117 14.79 13.99 -6.02
N ARG A 118 13.79 14.86 -5.77
CA ARG A 118 13.34 15.85 -6.77
C ARG A 118 14.41 16.88 -7.11
N LEU A 119 15.11 17.43 -6.12
CA LEU A 119 16.24 18.34 -6.36
C LEU A 119 17.33 17.65 -7.20
N ALA A 120 17.50 16.35 -6.99
CA ALA A 120 18.39 15.50 -7.76
C ALA A 120 17.89 15.19 -9.18
N LYS A 121 16.68 15.59 -9.54
CA LYS A 121 15.99 15.24 -10.81
C LYS A 121 15.73 13.74 -10.96
N THR A 122 15.65 12.99 -9.85
CA THR A 122 15.25 11.60 -9.83
C THR A 122 13.79 11.47 -10.25
N ARG A 123 13.50 10.57 -11.16
CA ARG A 123 12.13 10.19 -11.52
C ARG A 123 11.53 9.36 -10.40
N LEU A 124 10.35 9.75 -9.89
CA LEU A 124 9.66 9.04 -8.81
C LEU A 124 8.47 8.26 -9.38
N VAL A 125 8.44 6.97 -9.12
CA VAL A 125 7.38 6.05 -9.55
C VAL A 125 6.81 5.34 -8.33
N LEU A 126 5.51 5.11 -8.32
CA LEU A 126 4.84 4.28 -7.32
C LEU A 126 4.37 2.98 -7.96
N VAL A 127 4.67 1.84 -7.32
CA VAL A 127 4.14 0.52 -7.67
C VAL A 127 3.50 -0.07 -6.44
N THR A 128 2.18 -0.24 -6.45
CA THR A 128 1.43 -0.56 -5.24
C THR A 128 0.30 -1.55 -5.52
N ASP A 129 0.03 -2.42 -4.56
CA ASP A 129 -1.12 -3.32 -4.64
C ASP A 129 -2.43 -2.58 -4.32
N LEU A 130 -3.57 -3.23 -4.52
CA LEU A 130 -4.94 -2.75 -4.38
C LEU A 130 -5.51 -2.04 -5.63
N SER A 131 -6.78 -1.59 -5.49
CA SER A 131 -7.46 -0.89 -6.57
C SER A 131 -6.96 0.54 -6.73
N THR A 132 -6.92 1.00 -7.97
CA THR A 132 -6.48 2.34 -8.37
C THR A 132 -7.23 3.42 -7.60
N GLN A 133 -8.57 3.30 -7.50
CA GLN A 133 -9.40 4.26 -6.76
C GLN A 133 -8.95 4.43 -5.31
N ILE A 134 -8.64 3.32 -4.61
CA ILE A 134 -8.24 3.36 -3.20
C ILE A 134 -6.85 3.95 -3.04
N GLN A 135 -5.90 3.58 -3.89
CA GLN A 135 -4.54 4.09 -3.83
C GLN A 135 -4.48 5.60 -4.16
N LEU A 136 -5.21 6.05 -5.17
CA LEU A 136 -5.29 7.48 -5.47
C LEU A 136 -5.94 8.27 -4.32
N ARG A 137 -6.95 7.71 -3.64
CA ARG A 137 -7.55 8.33 -2.44
C ARG A 137 -6.54 8.50 -1.30
N LYS A 138 -5.70 7.48 -1.04
CA LYS A 138 -4.63 7.55 -0.04
C LYS A 138 -3.58 8.58 -0.40
N LEU A 139 -3.14 8.61 -1.66
CA LEU A 139 -2.17 9.59 -2.14
C LEU A 139 -2.67 11.03 -1.99
N ALA A 140 -3.92 11.28 -2.37
CA ALA A 140 -4.55 12.59 -2.20
C ALA A 140 -4.61 13.00 -0.72
N TRP A 141 -4.96 12.07 0.17
CA TRP A 141 -5.01 12.32 1.62
C TRP A 141 -3.62 12.61 2.21
N LEU A 142 -2.59 11.90 1.76
CA LEU A 142 -1.20 12.09 2.18
C LEU A 142 -0.52 13.33 1.57
N GLY A 143 -1.20 14.05 0.67
CA GLY A 143 -0.62 15.18 -0.06
C GLY A 143 0.45 14.77 -1.08
N LEU A 144 0.36 13.54 -1.59
CA LEU A 144 1.28 12.96 -2.56
C LEU A 144 0.72 12.94 -4.00
N ASP A 145 -0.39 13.61 -4.25
CA ASP A 145 -1.11 13.65 -5.54
C ASP A 145 -0.27 14.12 -6.74
N LYS A 146 0.81 14.88 -6.47
CA LYS A 146 1.76 15.40 -7.49
C LYS A 146 3.19 14.90 -7.27
N THR A 147 3.36 13.83 -6.51
CA THR A 147 4.69 13.37 -6.12
C THR A 147 5.30 12.46 -7.15
N PHE A 148 4.52 11.55 -7.70
CA PHE A 148 5.00 10.53 -8.61
C PHE A 148 4.71 10.90 -10.07
N GLU A 149 5.68 10.65 -10.95
CA GLU A 149 5.53 10.78 -12.40
C GLU A 149 4.56 9.73 -12.95
N LEU A 150 4.62 8.52 -12.36
CA LEU A 150 3.77 7.39 -12.73
C LEU A 150 3.34 6.64 -11.48
N ILE A 151 2.11 6.17 -11.49
CA ILE A 151 1.52 5.28 -10.50
C ILE A 151 1.08 4.02 -11.21
N VAL A 152 1.54 2.87 -10.75
CA VAL A 152 1.13 1.54 -11.24
C VAL A 152 0.46 0.81 -10.10
N THR A 153 -0.78 0.40 -10.29
CA THR A 153 -1.53 -0.39 -9.32
C THR A 153 -1.68 -1.84 -9.78
N SER A 154 -1.89 -2.76 -8.84
CA SER A 154 -2.16 -4.16 -9.18
C SER A 154 -3.47 -4.33 -9.96
N GLU A 155 -4.41 -3.39 -9.85
CA GLU A 155 -5.63 -3.39 -10.67
C GLU A 155 -5.31 -3.11 -12.14
N GLU A 156 -4.47 -2.11 -12.42
CA GLU A 156 -4.05 -1.76 -13.80
C GLU A 156 -3.16 -2.85 -14.42
N ALA A 157 -2.28 -3.44 -13.61
CA ALA A 157 -1.36 -4.49 -14.04
C ALA A 157 -2.03 -5.87 -14.19
N GLY A 158 -3.24 -6.05 -13.66
CA GLY A 158 -3.98 -7.32 -13.72
C GLY A 158 -3.59 -8.34 -12.64
N GLY A 159 -2.73 -8.00 -11.69
CA GLY A 159 -2.31 -8.87 -10.58
C GLY A 159 -1.40 -8.17 -9.60
N GLU A 160 -1.24 -8.77 -8.41
CA GLU A 160 -0.40 -8.24 -7.33
C GLU A 160 1.09 -8.35 -7.65
N LYS A 161 1.93 -7.57 -6.96
CA LYS A 161 3.39 -7.51 -7.19
C LYS A 161 4.08 -8.87 -7.12
N ASN A 162 3.63 -9.77 -6.24
CA ASN A 162 4.14 -11.14 -6.13
C ASN A 162 3.92 -12.01 -7.37
N THR A 163 3.08 -11.57 -8.32
CA THR A 163 2.85 -12.26 -9.60
C THR A 163 3.85 -11.84 -10.69
N GLY A 164 4.60 -10.76 -10.47
CA GLY A 164 5.48 -10.13 -11.46
C GLY A 164 4.76 -9.28 -12.52
N LEU A 165 3.42 -9.25 -12.53
CA LEU A 165 2.65 -8.48 -13.53
C LEU A 165 2.87 -6.97 -13.40
N PRO A 166 2.89 -6.34 -12.20
CA PRO A 166 3.20 -4.92 -12.07
C PRO A 166 4.59 -4.55 -12.55
N GLU A 167 5.60 -5.42 -12.34
CA GLU A 167 6.94 -5.20 -12.87
C GLU A 167 6.95 -5.25 -14.39
N ALA A 168 6.30 -6.26 -14.99
CA ALA A 168 6.21 -6.39 -16.44
C ALA A 168 5.50 -5.18 -17.07
N PHE A 169 4.38 -4.76 -16.48
CA PHE A 169 3.64 -3.57 -16.94
C PHE A 169 4.46 -2.29 -16.79
N LEU A 170 5.16 -2.11 -15.67
CA LEU A 170 6.03 -0.96 -15.48
C LEU A 170 7.17 -0.92 -16.52
N ARG A 171 7.75 -2.07 -16.86
CA ARG A 171 8.85 -2.17 -17.83
C ARG A 171 8.47 -1.72 -19.23
N GLU A 172 7.21 -1.84 -19.61
CA GLU A 172 6.68 -1.29 -20.86
C GLU A 172 6.59 0.24 -20.85
N LEU A 173 6.33 0.83 -19.68
CA LEU A 173 6.11 2.27 -19.52
C LEU A 173 7.40 3.03 -19.19
N VAL A 174 8.25 2.43 -18.37
CA VAL A 174 9.48 3.02 -17.85
C VAL A 174 10.59 1.96 -17.92
N PRO A 175 11.44 2.00 -18.92
CA PRO A 175 12.58 1.08 -18.96
C PRO A 175 13.52 1.36 -17.77
N PRO A 176 14.17 0.32 -17.22
CA PRO A 176 15.16 0.50 -16.16
C PRO A 176 16.32 1.36 -16.66
N VAL A 177 16.90 2.12 -15.74
CA VAL A 177 18.09 2.96 -15.98
C VAL A 177 19.21 2.49 -15.06
N ALA A 178 20.44 2.98 -15.32
CA ALA A 178 21.64 2.47 -14.65
C ALA A 178 21.57 2.53 -13.11
N GLU A 179 21.03 3.63 -12.57
CA GLU A 179 20.89 3.82 -11.12
C GLU A 179 19.41 3.84 -10.75
N THR A 180 18.85 2.66 -10.51
CA THR A 180 17.46 2.46 -10.07
C THR A 180 17.42 2.05 -8.61
N TRP A 181 16.51 2.65 -7.83
CA TRP A 181 16.18 2.24 -6.48
C TRP A 181 14.78 1.64 -6.43
N SER A 182 14.61 0.56 -5.66
CA SER A 182 13.32 0.04 -5.21
C SER A 182 13.22 0.19 -3.71
N VAL A 183 12.10 0.68 -3.20
CA VAL A 183 11.88 0.94 -1.77
C VAL A 183 10.53 0.33 -1.37
N GLY A 184 10.54 -0.62 -0.44
CA GLY A 184 9.32 -1.31 -0.01
C GLY A 184 9.50 -2.11 1.27
N ASP A 185 8.42 -2.71 1.80
CA ASP A 185 8.46 -3.52 3.03
C ASP A 185 8.50 -5.03 2.76
N LYS A 186 8.16 -5.48 1.55
CA LYS A 186 8.16 -6.88 1.14
C LYS A 186 9.27 -7.20 0.14
N ASP A 187 9.64 -8.46 0.03
CA ASP A 187 10.67 -8.88 -0.93
C ASP A 187 10.23 -8.70 -2.40
N TRP A 188 8.94 -8.78 -2.69
CA TRP A 188 8.38 -8.51 -4.03
C TRP A 188 8.26 -7.02 -4.38
N ASP A 189 8.61 -6.11 -3.47
CA ASP A 189 8.78 -4.67 -3.76
C ASP A 189 10.13 -4.39 -4.40
N HIS A 190 11.01 -5.39 -4.48
CA HIS A 190 12.25 -5.31 -5.25
C HIS A 190 11.95 -5.37 -6.74
N ILE A 191 11.47 -4.26 -7.28
CA ILE A 191 11.18 -4.10 -8.70
C ILE A 191 12.51 -4.02 -9.48
N PHE A 192 12.61 -4.74 -10.59
CA PHE A 192 13.83 -4.90 -11.39
C PHE A 192 15.01 -5.46 -10.57
N PRO A 193 14.89 -6.67 -9.97
CA PRO A 193 15.82 -7.16 -8.95
C PRO A 193 17.28 -7.32 -9.43
N ASN A 194 17.51 -7.46 -10.73
CA ASN A 194 18.88 -7.53 -11.31
C ASN A 194 19.43 -6.16 -11.72
N GLU A 195 18.64 -5.09 -11.63
CA GLU A 195 18.92 -3.78 -12.22
C GLU A 195 18.72 -2.64 -11.21
N SER A 196 18.28 -2.95 -9.97
CA SER A 196 18.03 -1.94 -8.95
C SER A 196 18.67 -2.27 -7.60
N LYS A 197 18.94 -1.23 -6.81
CA LYS A 197 19.24 -1.36 -5.38
C LYS A 197 17.93 -1.43 -4.61
N PHE A 198 17.77 -2.40 -3.73
CA PHE A 198 16.57 -2.56 -2.92
C PHE A 198 16.78 -2.06 -1.49
N PHE A 199 15.94 -1.15 -1.07
CA PHE A 199 15.87 -0.63 0.29
C PHE A 199 14.62 -1.17 0.99
N LYS A 200 14.81 -2.21 1.80
CA LYS A 200 13.71 -2.87 2.52
C LYS A 200 13.38 -2.12 3.80
N LYS A 201 12.17 -1.58 3.90
CA LYS A 201 11.63 -0.99 5.11
C LYS A 201 11.30 -2.07 6.13
N VAL A 202 11.79 -1.94 7.35
CA VAL A 202 11.55 -2.86 8.47
C VAL A 202 11.08 -2.10 9.72
N SER A 203 10.50 -2.80 10.69
CA SER A 203 9.95 -2.17 11.90
C SER A 203 10.98 -1.67 12.91
N GLY A 204 12.23 -2.06 12.78
CA GLY A 204 13.32 -1.65 13.69
C GLY A 204 14.69 -1.99 13.12
N GLY A 205 15.74 -1.45 13.72
CA GLY A 205 17.12 -1.61 13.27
C GLY A 205 17.67 -0.32 12.64
N LYS A 206 18.95 -0.34 12.29
CA LYS A 206 19.62 0.73 11.57
C LYS A 206 19.77 0.35 10.10
N LEU A 207 20.03 1.36 9.26
CA LEU A 207 20.40 1.15 7.87
C LEU A 207 21.64 0.23 7.80
N GLN A 208 21.48 -0.89 7.12
CA GLN A 208 22.56 -1.87 6.92
C GLN A 208 22.46 -2.54 5.56
N LEU A 209 23.63 -2.89 5.04
CA LEU A 209 23.76 -3.70 3.84
C LEU A 209 23.48 -5.17 4.19
N LEU A 210 22.60 -5.82 3.43
CA LEU A 210 22.30 -7.26 3.55
C LEU A 210 23.08 -8.09 2.51
N ASP A 211 23.13 -7.57 1.26
CA ASP A 211 23.93 -8.12 0.15
C ASP A 211 24.33 -6.98 -0.80
N SER A 212 24.97 -7.30 -1.93
CA SER A 212 25.51 -6.30 -2.87
C SER A 212 24.51 -5.21 -3.30
N ASN A 213 23.24 -5.56 -3.40
CA ASN A 213 22.17 -4.66 -3.89
C ASN A 213 20.99 -4.51 -2.94
N LYS A 214 21.04 -5.14 -1.75
CA LYS A 214 19.93 -5.15 -0.82
C LYS A 214 20.32 -4.52 0.51
N HIS A 215 19.58 -3.51 0.91
CA HIS A 215 19.71 -2.80 2.18
C HIS A 215 18.42 -2.93 2.98
N GLN A 216 18.50 -2.85 4.32
CA GLN A 216 17.33 -2.66 5.16
C GLN A 216 17.48 -1.39 5.97
N PHE A 217 16.35 -0.75 6.28
CA PHE A 217 16.29 0.47 7.10
C PHE A 217 14.97 0.52 7.87
N SER A 218 14.91 1.28 8.95
CA SER A 218 13.67 1.47 9.71
C SER A 218 13.16 2.91 9.69
N ASP A 219 14.03 3.88 9.41
CA ASP A 219 13.74 5.31 9.44
C ASP A 219 14.23 5.98 8.16
N PHE A 220 13.35 6.66 7.44
CA PHE A 220 13.70 7.36 6.20
C PHE A 220 14.75 8.45 6.41
N ARG A 221 14.89 9.01 7.63
CA ARG A 221 15.95 9.96 7.97
C ARG A 221 17.35 9.34 7.84
N GLU A 222 17.48 8.03 7.92
CA GLU A 222 18.75 7.35 7.66
C GLU A 222 19.09 7.39 6.18
N LEU A 223 18.12 7.13 5.29
CA LEU A 223 18.31 7.24 3.85
C LEU A 223 18.62 8.70 3.44
N VAL A 224 17.91 9.66 4.04
CA VAL A 224 18.16 11.09 3.80
C VAL A 224 19.62 11.48 4.04
N LYS A 225 20.26 10.95 5.10
CA LYS A 225 21.66 11.23 5.42
C LYS A 225 22.66 10.61 4.45
N GLU A 226 22.26 9.54 3.80
CA GLU A 226 23.14 8.76 2.91
C GLU A 226 23.01 9.20 1.43
N VAL A 227 21.94 9.93 1.07
CA VAL A 227 21.80 10.53 -0.26
C VAL A 227 22.72 11.75 -0.37
N THR A 228 23.71 11.65 -1.22
CA THR A 228 24.63 12.77 -1.51
C THR A 228 24.31 13.42 -2.85
N PHE A 229 24.50 14.72 -2.91
CA PHE A 229 24.37 15.58 -4.10
C PHE A 229 25.72 15.91 -4.69
#